data_e8f36f2f3bd6671f631b631c0bc9f416
#
_entry.id   e8f36f2f3bd6671f631b631c0bc9f416
#
_cell.length_a   1.000
_cell.length_b   1.000
_cell.length_c   1.000
_cell.angle_alpha   90.00
_cell.angle_beta   90.00
_cell.angle_gamma   90.00
#
_symmetry.space_group_name_H-M   'P 1'
#
loop_
_entity.id
_entity.type
_entity.pdbx_description
1 polymer ?
#
loop_
_entity_poly.entity_id
_entity_poly.type
_entity_poly.pdbx_seq_one_letter_code
_entity_poly.pdbx_strand_id
1 'polypeptide(L)'
;PGSKNVQGAILYASSLERIIPNFRETAPLERHIIEQRLWMMDEKSFIGTHYRSDEFNSEPYNRYTIIRARFDKWFSEKVQAAGALVICEMTVKALLRNDSGRVIGVEVEREDGKIYADAVILADGVNSLVATNAGLRKDIQAGNVALAVKEMIFLPRETVEARFNL
;
A
#
# COMPACT_ATOMS: atom_id res chain seq x y z
N PRO A 1 8.64 7.56 -3.30
CA PRO A 1 7.79 6.64 -2.51
C PRO A 1 7.27 5.48 -3.35
N GLY A 2 7.01 4.32 -2.74
CA GLY A 2 6.32 3.18 -3.36
C GLY A 2 7.12 2.33 -4.35
N SER A 3 8.32 2.68 -4.73
CA SER A 3 9.10 1.96 -5.76
C SER A 3 9.43 0.52 -5.39
N LYS A 4 9.52 0.20 -4.11
CA LYS A 4 9.78 -1.16 -3.59
C LYS A 4 8.52 -1.89 -3.16
N ASN A 5 7.34 -1.31 -3.37
CA ASN A 5 6.09 -1.91 -2.94
C ASN A 5 5.68 -3.04 -3.88
N VAL A 6 5.67 -4.26 -3.36
CA VAL A 6 5.28 -5.47 -4.10
C VAL A 6 3.81 -5.82 -3.94
N GLN A 7 3.12 -5.16 -3.00
CA GLN A 7 1.75 -5.46 -2.69
C GLN A 7 0.79 -4.86 -3.72
N GLY A 8 -0.25 -5.58 -4.02
CA GLY A 8 -1.58 -5.38 -4.58
C GLY A 8 -1.80 -4.19 -5.45
N ALA A 9 -2.87 -4.26 -6.16
CA ALA A 9 -3.14 -3.33 -7.20
C ALA A 9 -4.64 -3.03 -7.33
N ILE A 10 -5.43 -3.30 -6.30
CA ILE A 10 -6.85 -2.94 -6.26
C ILE A 10 -7.05 -1.78 -5.30
N LEU A 11 -7.50 -0.66 -5.83
CA LEU A 11 -7.92 0.51 -5.07
C LEU A 11 -9.43 0.51 -4.93
N TYR A 12 -9.92 0.62 -3.69
CA TYR A 12 -11.32 0.90 -3.40
C TYR A 12 -11.49 2.41 -3.25
N ALA A 13 -12.30 3.00 -4.12
CA ALA A 13 -12.40 4.44 -4.29
C ALA A 13 -13.08 5.18 -3.14
N SER A 14 -14.08 4.58 -2.51
CA SER A 14 -14.95 5.26 -1.54
C SER A 14 -14.21 5.87 -0.34
N SER A 15 -13.13 5.25 0.13
CA SER A 15 -12.33 5.79 1.23
C SER A 15 -11.44 6.95 0.79
N LEU A 16 -10.86 6.85 -0.41
CA LEU A 16 -9.99 7.88 -0.96
C LEU A 16 -10.78 9.12 -1.36
N GLU A 17 -11.99 8.94 -1.87
CA GLU A 17 -12.88 10.03 -2.27
C GLU A 17 -13.25 10.98 -1.12
N ARG A 18 -13.32 10.46 0.11
CA ARG A 18 -13.54 11.27 1.32
C ARG A 18 -12.37 12.21 1.63
N ILE A 19 -11.16 11.84 1.20
CA ILE A 19 -9.93 12.59 1.45
C ILE A 19 -9.60 13.49 0.25
N ILE A 20 -9.76 12.96 -0.96
CA ILE A 20 -9.45 13.65 -2.22
C ILE A 20 -10.65 13.45 -3.17
N PRO A 21 -11.68 14.31 -3.10
CA PRO A 21 -12.93 14.12 -3.87
C PRO A 21 -12.73 14.00 -5.39
N ASN A 22 -11.76 14.71 -5.96
CA ASN A 22 -11.44 14.70 -7.39
C ASN A 22 -10.31 13.73 -7.77
N PHE A 23 -10.05 12.70 -6.96
CA PHE A 23 -8.92 11.79 -7.20
C PHE A 23 -9.03 11.07 -8.56
N ARG A 24 -10.25 10.78 -9.04
CA ARG A 24 -10.46 10.08 -10.32
C ARG A 24 -9.91 10.83 -11.52
N GLU A 25 -9.84 12.16 -11.44
CA GLU A 25 -9.31 13.02 -12.51
C GLU A 25 -7.78 13.11 -12.48
N THR A 26 -7.18 12.91 -11.30
CA THR A 26 -5.76 13.24 -11.07
C THR A 26 -4.90 12.05 -10.69
N ALA A 27 -5.49 10.97 -10.18
CA ALA A 27 -4.76 9.77 -9.78
C ALA A 27 -4.37 8.91 -10.99
N PRO A 28 -3.22 8.24 -10.96
CA PRO A 28 -2.80 7.32 -12.01
C PRO A 28 -3.53 5.99 -11.89
N LEU A 29 -4.82 6.01 -12.19
CA LEU A 29 -5.68 4.84 -12.24
C LEU A 29 -5.45 4.09 -13.55
N GLU A 30 -5.54 2.76 -13.51
CA GLU A 30 -5.47 1.93 -14.70
C GLU A 30 -6.90 1.62 -15.20
N ARG A 31 -7.45 0.46 -14.86
CA ARG A 31 -8.79 0.06 -15.27
C ARG A 31 -9.73 -0.09 -14.09
N HIS A 32 -11.00 0.18 -14.26
CA HIS A 32 -12.00 -0.23 -13.27
C HIS A 32 -12.22 -1.75 -13.33
N ILE A 33 -12.59 -2.33 -12.20
CA ILE A 33 -12.74 -3.77 -12.04
C ILE A 33 -14.21 -4.12 -12.00
N ILE A 34 -14.63 -4.98 -12.91
CA ILE A 34 -16.02 -5.47 -13.04
C ILE A 34 -16.19 -6.91 -12.53
N GLU A 35 -15.08 -7.64 -12.42
CA GLU A 35 -15.07 -9.04 -12.00
C GLU A 35 -13.84 -9.34 -11.13
N GLN A 36 -14.03 -10.17 -10.11
CA GLN A 36 -12.98 -10.70 -9.27
C GLN A 36 -12.96 -12.21 -9.33
N ARG A 37 -11.78 -12.80 -9.47
CA ARG A 37 -11.57 -14.24 -9.50
C ARG A 37 -10.58 -14.64 -8.41
N LEU A 38 -10.90 -15.72 -7.71
CA LEU A 38 -10.01 -16.36 -6.75
C LEU A 38 -9.81 -17.80 -7.18
N TRP A 39 -8.55 -18.19 -7.38
CA TRP A 39 -8.19 -19.55 -7.76
C TRP A 39 -7.30 -20.17 -6.69
N MET A 40 -7.62 -21.40 -6.31
CA MET A 40 -6.74 -22.28 -5.56
C MET A 40 -6.20 -23.31 -6.53
N MET A 41 -4.89 -23.39 -6.67
CA MET A 41 -4.23 -24.09 -7.76
C MET A 41 -3.23 -25.11 -7.21
N ASP A 42 -3.09 -26.24 -7.90
CA ASP A 42 -1.97 -27.15 -7.81
C ASP A 42 -1.23 -27.22 -9.16
N GLU A 43 -0.33 -28.20 -9.34
CA GLU A 43 0.48 -28.33 -10.57
C GLU A 43 -0.35 -28.63 -11.83
N LYS A 44 -1.55 -29.21 -11.70
CA LYS A 44 -2.33 -29.73 -12.83
C LYS A 44 -3.79 -29.32 -12.84
N SER A 45 -4.27 -28.76 -11.73
CA SER A 45 -5.67 -28.42 -11.57
C SER A 45 -5.88 -27.14 -10.79
N PHE A 46 -7.07 -26.61 -10.87
CA PHE A 46 -7.48 -25.49 -10.01
C PHE A 46 -8.97 -25.59 -9.70
N ILE A 47 -9.34 -25.04 -8.58
CA ILE A 47 -10.72 -24.66 -8.24
C ILE A 47 -10.79 -23.15 -8.15
N GLY A 48 -11.84 -22.56 -8.73
CA GLY A 48 -11.98 -21.11 -8.77
C GLY A 48 -13.38 -20.65 -8.47
N THR A 49 -13.49 -19.49 -7.86
CA THR A 49 -14.71 -18.73 -7.74
C THR A 49 -14.56 -17.41 -8.46
N HIS A 50 -15.62 -16.91 -9.07
CA HIS A 50 -15.65 -15.57 -9.61
C HIS A 50 -16.91 -14.84 -9.13
N TYR A 51 -16.78 -13.53 -9.00
CA TYR A 51 -17.87 -12.64 -8.70
C TYR A 51 -17.87 -11.47 -9.69
N ARG A 52 -18.97 -11.30 -10.39
CA ARG A 52 -19.22 -10.20 -11.31
C ARG A 52 -20.53 -9.52 -10.93
N SER A 53 -20.56 -8.19 -10.99
CA SER A 53 -21.77 -7.42 -10.72
C SER A 53 -21.85 -6.24 -11.69
N ASP A 54 -23.03 -5.95 -12.18
CA ASP A 54 -23.29 -4.79 -13.04
C ASP A 54 -23.08 -3.48 -12.26
N GLU A 55 -23.25 -3.49 -10.94
CA GLU A 55 -22.92 -2.36 -10.08
C GLU A 55 -21.43 -1.98 -10.15
N PHE A 56 -20.54 -2.95 -10.44
CA PHE A 56 -19.10 -2.66 -10.58
C PHE A 56 -18.78 -1.92 -11.87
N ASN A 57 -19.69 -2.01 -12.86
CA ASN A 57 -19.58 -1.32 -14.15
C ASN A 57 -20.45 -0.05 -14.22
N SER A 58 -20.96 0.42 -13.08
CA SER A 58 -21.76 1.63 -12.98
C SER A 58 -20.91 2.77 -12.40
N GLU A 59 -21.00 3.95 -12.99
CA GLU A 59 -20.35 5.14 -12.46
C GLU A 59 -21.09 5.72 -11.23
N PRO A 60 -20.33 6.28 -10.26
CA PRO A 60 -18.89 6.36 -10.19
C PRO A 60 -18.25 5.02 -9.78
N TYR A 61 -17.32 4.54 -10.59
CA TYR A 61 -16.65 3.27 -10.31
C TYR A 61 -15.95 3.27 -8.95
N ASN A 62 -16.11 2.19 -8.19
CA ASN A 62 -15.53 2.06 -6.84
C ASN A 62 -14.25 1.22 -6.78
N ARG A 63 -13.85 0.55 -7.87
CA ARG A 63 -12.69 -0.34 -7.87
C ARG A 63 -11.83 -0.09 -9.09
N TYR A 64 -10.53 0.07 -8.86
CA TYR A 64 -9.56 0.30 -9.92
C TYR A 64 -8.33 -0.56 -9.73
N THR A 65 -7.74 -1.01 -10.83
CA THR A 65 -6.36 -1.47 -10.81
C THR A 65 -5.43 -0.28 -10.78
N ILE A 66 -4.34 -0.40 -10.03
CA ILE A 66 -3.30 0.63 -9.90
C ILE A 66 -1.91 0.02 -9.97
N ILE A 67 -0.94 0.80 -10.40
CA ILE A 67 0.49 0.48 -10.24
C ILE A 67 0.99 1.24 -9.01
N ARG A 68 1.26 0.51 -7.91
CA ARG A 68 1.59 1.10 -6.61
C ARG A 68 2.73 2.11 -6.67
N ALA A 69 3.76 1.88 -7.46
CA ALA A 69 4.86 2.83 -7.58
C ALA A 69 4.41 4.20 -8.12
N ARG A 70 3.48 4.22 -9.07
CA ARG A 70 2.90 5.45 -9.62
C ARG A 70 1.92 6.08 -8.64
N PHE A 71 1.04 5.25 -8.08
CA PHE A 71 0.00 5.72 -7.16
C PHE A 71 0.61 6.30 -5.87
N ASP A 72 1.55 5.60 -5.25
CA ASP A 72 2.19 6.05 -4.01
C ASP A 72 2.99 7.35 -4.22
N LYS A 73 3.60 7.53 -5.40
CA LYS A 73 4.25 8.79 -5.76
C LYS A 73 3.23 9.92 -5.84
N TRP A 74 2.17 9.74 -6.62
CA TRP A 74 1.09 10.72 -6.74
C TRP A 74 0.48 11.07 -5.37
N PHE A 75 0.21 10.06 -4.54
CA PHE A 75 -0.36 10.29 -3.23
C PHE A 75 0.59 11.05 -2.31
N SER A 76 1.89 10.79 -2.37
CA SER A 76 2.88 11.55 -1.61
C SER A 76 2.93 13.03 -2.03
N GLU A 77 2.73 13.33 -3.30
CA GLU A 77 2.63 14.71 -3.79
C GLU A 77 1.39 15.41 -3.24
N LYS A 78 0.25 14.70 -3.10
CA LYS A 78 -0.96 15.23 -2.45
C LYS A 78 -0.74 15.51 -0.96
N VAL A 79 -0.03 14.60 -0.26
CA VAL A 79 0.35 14.77 1.15
C VAL A 79 1.23 16.01 1.34
N GLN A 80 2.22 16.22 0.46
CA GLN A 80 3.07 17.42 0.49
C GLN A 80 2.27 18.69 0.19
N ALA A 81 1.37 18.66 -0.79
CA ALA A 81 0.50 19.78 -1.11
C ALA A 81 -0.46 20.15 0.03
N ALA A 82 -0.80 19.20 0.90
CA ALA A 82 -1.55 19.41 2.12
C ALA A 82 -0.70 19.97 3.28
N GLY A 83 0.59 20.28 3.06
CA GLY A 83 1.49 20.88 4.02
C GLY A 83 2.30 19.92 4.87
N ALA A 84 2.20 18.60 4.65
CA ALA A 84 3.01 17.61 5.37
C ALA A 84 4.40 17.46 4.74
N LEU A 85 5.42 17.28 5.57
CA LEU A 85 6.77 17.01 5.11
C LEU A 85 6.94 15.50 4.85
N VAL A 86 7.22 15.13 3.60
CA VAL A 86 7.54 13.75 3.21
C VAL A 86 9.05 13.63 3.04
N ILE A 87 9.71 12.90 3.93
CA ILE A 87 11.15 12.69 3.91
C ILE A 87 11.42 11.24 3.47
N CYS A 88 12.06 11.09 2.32
CA CYS A 88 12.47 9.79 1.78
C CYS A 88 13.93 9.49 2.15
N GLU A 89 14.33 8.22 1.95
CA GLU A 89 15.72 7.75 2.19
C GLU A 89 16.23 8.05 3.60
N MET A 90 15.33 7.94 4.57
CA MET A 90 15.63 8.13 5.97
C MET A 90 15.14 6.93 6.78
N THR A 91 16.07 6.23 7.41
CA THR A 91 15.75 5.10 8.27
C THR A 91 15.48 5.59 9.69
N VAL A 92 14.31 5.24 10.23
CA VAL A 92 14.00 5.42 11.65
C VAL A 92 14.56 4.22 12.41
N LYS A 93 15.39 4.50 13.43
CA LYS A 93 16.07 3.48 14.25
C LYS A 93 15.27 3.12 15.49
N ALA A 94 14.77 4.14 16.20
CA ALA A 94 14.14 3.96 17.50
C ALA A 94 13.14 5.06 17.83
N LEU A 95 12.35 4.82 18.86
CA LEU A 95 11.53 5.85 19.51
C LEU A 95 12.39 6.61 20.53
N LEU A 96 12.29 7.93 20.51
CA LEU A 96 12.83 8.77 21.58
C LEU A 96 11.86 8.80 22.75
N ARG A 97 12.38 8.60 23.96
CA ARG A 97 11.62 8.66 25.21
C ARG A 97 12.25 9.66 26.16
N ASN A 98 11.45 10.33 26.94
CA ASN A 98 11.91 11.15 28.05
C ASN A 98 12.11 10.29 29.33
N ASP A 99 12.57 10.91 30.40
CA ASP A 99 12.85 10.25 31.68
C ASP A 99 11.63 9.54 32.30
N SER A 100 10.42 9.99 31.97
CA SER A 100 9.18 9.34 32.40
C SER A 100 8.74 8.18 31.48
N GLY A 101 9.52 7.87 30.43
CA GLY A 101 9.22 6.81 29.47
C GLY A 101 8.23 7.21 28.36
N ARG A 102 7.74 8.45 28.35
CA ARG A 102 6.84 8.95 27.32
C ARG A 102 7.59 9.09 25.99
N VAL A 103 6.98 8.65 24.89
CA VAL A 103 7.50 8.87 23.54
C VAL A 103 7.39 10.37 23.20
N ILE A 104 8.51 10.94 22.77
CA ILE A 104 8.67 12.37 22.44
C ILE A 104 9.18 12.59 21.01
N GLY A 105 9.37 11.52 20.23
CA GLY A 105 9.88 11.60 18.86
C GLY A 105 10.50 10.31 18.39
N VAL A 106 11.34 10.44 17.36
CA VAL A 106 12.07 9.32 16.73
C VAL A 106 13.54 9.67 16.53
N GLU A 107 14.40 8.65 16.58
CA GLU A 107 15.79 8.70 16.17
C GLU A 107 15.93 8.16 14.74
N VAL A 108 16.61 8.89 13.88
CA VAL A 108 16.87 8.53 12.48
C VAL A 108 18.35 8.33 12.21
N GLU A 109 18.68 7.63 11.13
CA GLU A 109 20.07 7.28 10.76
C GLU A 109 20.80 8.46 10.11
N ARG A 110 21.04 9.51 10.92
CA ARG A 110 21.84 10.68 10.56
C ARG A 110 22.54 11.22 11.78
N GLU A 111 23.60 12.01 11.56
CA GLU A 111 24.22 12.79 12.63
C GLU A 111 23.18 13.73 13.24
N ASP A 112 23.08 13.78 14.56
CA ASP A 112 22.05 14.51 15.32
C ASP A 112 20.61 14.19 14.90
N GLY A 113 20.37 12.97 14.43
CA GLY A 113 19.12 12.52 13.82
C GLY A 113 17.97 12.34 14.79
N LYS A 114 17.63 13.37 15.59
CA LYS A 114 16.48 13.38 16.49
C LYS A 114 15.36 14.25 15.94
N ILE A 115 14.19 13.68 15.79
CA ILE A 115 12.96 14.38 15.35
C ILE A 115 11.95 14.30 16.49
N TYR A 116 11.57 15.43 17.03
CA TYR A 116 10.61 15.52 18.12
C TYR A 116 9.18 15.70 17.61
N ALA A 117 8.23 15.10 18.30
CA ALA A 117 6.82 15.17 17.98
C ALA A 117 5.95 14.90 19.21
N ASP A 118 4.75 15.47 19.23
CA ASP A 118 3.74 15.25 20.29
C ASP A 118 3.14 13.84 20.20
N ALA A 119 3.08 13.25 18.99
CA ALA A 119 2.63 11.90 18.74
C ALA A 119 3.46 11.25 17.62
N VAL A 120 3.67 9.94 17.73
CA VAL A 120 4.35 9.12 16.71
C VAL A 120 3.42 7.99 16.28
N ILE A 121 3.17 7.90 14.98
CA ILE A 121 2.39 6.79 14.38
C ILE A 121 3.38 5.86 13.68
N LEU A 122 3.44 4.61 14.14
CA LEU A 122 4.25 3.57 13.52
C LEU A 122 3.44 2.88 12.42
N ALA A 123 3.88 3.04 11.18
CA ALA A 123 3.33 2.40 9.99
C ALA A 123 4.45 1.71 9.19
N ASP A 124 5.35 1.04 9.91
CA ASP A 124 6.61 0.47 9.44
C ASP A 124 6.47 -0.92 8.79
N GLY A 125 5.25 -1.29 8.43
CA GLY A 125 4.92 -2.46 7.63
C GLY A 125 5.01 -3.79 8.38
N VAL A 126 5.06 -4.89 7.63
CA VAL A 126 5.00 -6.25 8.21
C VAL A 126 6.19 -6.56 9.11
N ASN A 127 7.37 -6.08 8.78
CA ASN A 127 8.58 -6.30 9.59
C ASN A 127 8.55 -5.51 10.90
N SER A 128 7.92 -4.34 10.92
CA SER A 128 7.68 -3.52 12.12
C SER A 128 8.89 -3.44 13.04
N LEU A 129 10.06 -3.12 12.48
CA LEU A 129 11.32 -3.17 13.23
C LEU A 129 11.33 -2.20 14.42
N VAL A 130 10.82 -0.98 14.22
CA VAL A 130 10.75 0.02 15.29
C VAL A 130 9.74 -0.39 16.36
N ALA A 131 8.57 -0.90 15.96
CA ALA A 131 7.57 -1.37 16.90
C ALA A 131 8.05 -2.59 17.72
N THR A 132 8.75 -3.53 17.09
CA THR A 132 9.33 -4.71 17.75
C THR A 132 10.44 -4.30 18.73
N ASN A 133 11.38 -3.47 18.28
CA ASN A 133 12.47 -2.98 19.13
C ASN A 133 11.96 -2.16 20.33
N ALA A 134 10.85 -1.45 20.16
CA ALA A 134 10.20 -0.69 21.23
C ALA A 134 9.36 -1.55 22.18
N GLY A 135 9.26 -2.86 21.98
CA GLY A 135 8.45 -3.78 22.78
C GLY A 135 6.93 -3.65 22.54
N LEU A 136 6.51 -2.93 21.50
CA LEU A 136 5.10 -2.71 21.17
C LEU A 136 4.50 -3.84 20.34
N ARG A 137 5.35 -4.66 19.73
CA ARG A 137 4.98 -5.82 18.94
C ARG A 137 5.87 -7.01 19.26
N LYS A 138 5.28 -8.19 19.34
CA LYS A 138 6.03 -9.46 19.43
C LYS A 138 6.58 -9.84 18.06
N ASP A 139 7.61 -10.68 18.06
CA ASP A 139 8.15 -11.26 16.84
C ASP A 139 7.09 -12.04 16.08
N ILE A 140 7.20 -11.97 14.74
CA ILE A 140 6.28 -12.67 13.85
C ILE A 140 6.58 -14.17 13.93
N GLN A 141 5.55 -14.96 14.22
CA GLN A 141 5.62 -16.40 14.17
C GLN A 141 5.33 -16.88 12.74
N ALA A 142 6.07 -17.88 12.25
CA ALA A 142 5.93 -18.39 10.88
C ALA A 142 4.49 -18.83 10.53
N GLY A 143 3.74 -19.36 11.50
CA GLY A 143 2.34 -19.75 11.31
C GLY A 143 1.35 -18.59 11.12
N ASN A 144 1.77 -17.35 11.37
CA ASN A 144 0.93 -16.15 11.28
C ASN A 144 1.23 -15.30 10.05
N VAL A 145 2.04 -15.80 9.13
CA VAL A 145 2.43 -15.09 7.91
C VAL A 145 2.31 -16.00 6.69
N ALA A 146 2.03 -15.40 5.54
CA ALA A 146 2.12 -16.03 4.25
C ALA A 146 3.16 -15.30 3.41
N LEU A 147 3.97 -16.08 2.69
CA LEU A 147 4.87 -15.52 1.69
C LEU A 147 4.10 -15.27 0.39
N ALA A 148 4.16 -14.05 -0.11
CA ALA A 148 3.59 -13.69 -1.39
C ALA A 148 4.70 -13.34 -2.40
N VAL A 149 4.49 -13.73 -3.64
CA VAL A 149 5.36 -13.38 -4.77
C VAL A 149 4.54 -12.58 -5.77
N LYS A 150 5.15 -11.54 -6.32
CA LYS A 150 4.60 -10.77 -7.42
C LYS A 150 5.55 -10.83 -8.61
N GLU A 151 5.02 -11.24 -9.74
CA GLU A 151 5.70 -11.21 -11.02
C GLU A 151 5.01 -10.23 -11.96
N MET A 152 5.79 -9.45 -12.71
CA MET A 152 5.29 -8.55 -13.74
C MET A 152 5.52 -9.18 -15.10
N ILE A 153 4.45 -9.60 -15.75
CA ILE A 153 4.48 -10.21 -17.10
C ILE A 153 4.08 -9.13 -18.10
N PHE A 154 4.98 -8.85 -19.04
CA PHE A 154 4.72 -7.88 -20.10
C PHE A 154 4.22 -8.59 -21.36
N LEU A 155 3.04 -8.19 -21.82
CA LEU A 155 2.41 -8.69 -23.04
C LEU A 155 1.90 -7.50 -23.87
N PRO A 156 1.76 -7.66 -25.20
CA PRO A 156 1.06 -6.68 -26.02
C PRO A 156 -0.36 -6.42 -25.49
N ARG A 157 -0.81 -5.17 -25.61
CA ARG A 157 -2.11 -4.76 -25.08
C ARG A 157 -3.26 -5.60 -25.62
N GLU A 158 -3.29 -5.84 -26.94
CA GLU A 158 -4.29 -6.67 -27.61
C GLU A 158 -4.30 -8.11 -27.08
N THR A 159 -3.14 -8.64 -26.69
CA THR A 159 -3.05 -9.97 -26.09
C THR A 159 -3.69 -10.02 -24.72
N VAL A 160 -3.44 -8.98 -23.90
CA VAL A 160 -4.06 -8.85 -22.58
C VAL A 160 -5.58 -8.72 -22.72
N GLU A 161 -6.04 -7.84 -23.59
CA GLU A 161 -7.47 -7.59 -23.81
C GLU A 161 -8.19 -8.85 -24.31
N ALA A 162 -7.61 -9.57 -25.26
CA ALA A 162 -8.18 -10.81 -25.77
C ALA A 162 -8.24 -11.93 -24.71
N ARG A 163 -7.18 -12.08 -23.88
CA ARG A 163 -7.14 -13.12 -22.84
C ARG A 163 -8.08 -12.87 -21.68
N PHE A 164 -8.32 -11.64 -21.34
CA PHE A 164 -9.18 -11.25 -20.23
C PHE A 164 -10.57 -10.76 -20.65
N ASN A 165 -10.84 -10.78 -21.96
CA ASN A 165 -12.13 -10.34 -22.54
C ASN A 165 -12.49 -8.91 -22.10
N LEU A 166 -11.56 -7.99 -22.30
CA LEU A 166 -11.65 -6.57 -21.91
C LEU A 166 -12.02 -5.70 -23.12
#